data_ee48522399acb51cb1d5d2c2e5a5fce3
#
_entry.id   ee48522399acb51cb1d5d2c2e5a5fce3
#
_cell.length_a   1.000
_cell.length_b   1.000
_cell.length_c   1.000
_cell.angle_alpha   90.00
_cell.angle_beta   90.00
_cell.angle_gamma   90.00
#
_symmetry.space_group_name_H-M   'P 1'
#
loop_
_entity.id
_entity.type
_entity.pdbx_description
1 polymer ?
#
loop_
_entity_poly.entity_id
_entity_poly.type
_entity_poly.pdbx_seq_one_letter_code
_entity_poly.pdbx_strand_id
1 'polypeptide(L)'
;IILFPEFLSTEQIGIVRQLISAATLLIPITTFGVNASYVKFYPNFVDDKSQKNQFFIYELTVILLCYCVVFAFLNLFYEDIRGLFTEKSRILFNYFDVFLLILFCLSISTLFESFLRARYDTVVTNVVNGVSNRILTALTLILFSLSLISFDEFINYQAVIYAFGLFI
;
A
#
# COMPACT_ATOMS: atom_id res chain seq x y z
N ILE A 1 16.95 -0.67 -1.96
CA ILE A 1 17.16 0.65 -2.63
C ILE A 1 18.55 0.71 -3.27
N ILE A 2 19.59 0.15 -2.63
CA ILE A 2 20.98 0.16 -3.15
C ILE A 2 21.11 -0.65 -4.45
N LEU A 3 20.33 -1.74 -4.60
CA LEU A 3 20.36 -2.63 -5.77
C LEU A 3 19.60 -2.07 -6.99
N PHE A 4 18.64 -1.18 -6.80
CA PHE A 4 17.85 -0.64 -7.93
C PHE A 4 18.68 0.03 -9.03
N PRO A 5 19.69 0.89 -8.72
CA PRO A 5 20.46 1.57 -9.75
C PRO A 5 21.34 0.65 -10.60
N GLU A 6 21.60 -0.58 -10.16
CA GLU A 6 22.41 -1.54 -10.91
C GLU A 6 21.61 -2.26 -12.00
N PHE A 7 20.29 -2.40 -11.83
CA PHE A 7 19.43 -3.23 -12.68
C PHE A 7 18.31 -2.46 -13.37
N LEU A 8 17.91 -1.30 -12.84
CA LEU A 8 16.85 -0.47 -13.35
C LEU A 8 17.40 0.88 -13.87
N SER A 9 16.83 1.36 -14.98
CA SER A 9 17.13 2.71 -15.46
C SER A 9 16.62 3.77 -14.47
N THR A 10 17.21 4.96 -14.50
CA THR A 10 16.78 6.09 -13.63
C THR A 10 15.29 6.41 -13.80
N GLU A 11 14.77 6.26 -15.01
CA GLU A 11 13.35 6.49 -15.32
C GLU A 11 12.46 5.42 -14.68
N GLN A 12 12.82 4.15 -14.77
CA GLN A 12 12.12 3.03 -14.15
C GLN A 12 12.09 3.14 -12.63
N ILE A 13 13.22 3.51 -12.01
CA ILE A 13 13.29 3.78 -10.57
C ILE A 13 12.34 4.94 -10.20
N GLY A 14 12.31 5.99 -11.03
CA GLY A 14 11.42 7.13 -10.87
C GLY A 14 9.95 6.71 -10.84
N ILE A 15 9.52 5.88 -11.79
CA ILE A 15 8.14 5.39 -11.89
C ILE A 15 7.75 4.62 -10.62
N VAL A 16 8.55 3.63 -10.22
CA VAL A 16 8.26 2.81 -9.02
C VAL A 16 8.15 3.66 -7.76
N ARG A 17 9.11 4.59 -7.57
CA ARG A 17 9.09 5.49 -6.40
C ARG A 17 7.89 6.42 -6.40
N GLN A 18 7.52 6.97 -7.55
CA GLN A 18 6.38 7.87 -7.67
C GLN A 18 5.06 7.15 -7.37
N LEU A 19 4.88 5.92 -7.88
CA LEU A 19 3.69 5.10 -7.58
C LEU A 19 3.54 4.86 -6.08
N ILE A 20 4.60 4.41 -5.42
CA ILE A 20 4.57 4.13 -3.98
C ILE A 20 4.39 5.42 -3.17
N SER A 21 5.07 6.51 -3.54
CA SER A 21 4.95 7.79 -2.84
C SER A 21 3.56 8.39 -2.98
N ALA A 22 2.96 8.33 -4.18
CA ALA A 22 1.60 8.81 -4.42
C ALA A 22 0.58 7.99 -3.60
N ALA A 23 0.71 6.66 -3.57
CA ALA A 23 -0.12 5.81 -2.73
C ALA A 23 0.03 6.17 -1.25
N THR A 24 1.27 6.33 -0.76
CA THR A 24 1.55 6.69 0.63
C THR A 24 0.95 8.04 1.03
N LEU A 25 0.95 9.03 0.14
CA LEU A 25 0.34 10.34 0.37
C LEU A 25 -1.19 10.26 0.53
N LEU A 26 -1.85 9.31 -0.09
CA LEU A 26 -3.30 9.12 0.01
C LEU A 26 -3.73 8.27 1.20
N ILE A 27 -2.81 7.53 1.85
CA ILE A 27 -3.14 6.71 3.03
C ILE A 27 -3.88 7.50 4.13
N PRO A 28 -3.46 8.70 4.55
CA PRO A 28 -4.19 9.44 5.58
C PRO A 28 -5.64 9.75 5.20
N ILE A 29 -5.92 9.92 3.91
CA ILE A 29 -7.27 10.18 3.39
C ILE A 29 -8.09 8.90 3.40
N THR A 30 -7.55 7.79 2.91
CA THR A 30 -8.24 6.49 2.86
C THR A 30 -8.45 5.89 4.24
N THR A 31 -7.58 6.15 5.20
CA THR A 31 -7.70 5.62 6.57
C THR A 31 -8.48 6.54 7.51
N PHE A 32 -8.63 7.82 7.18
CA PHE A 32 -9.41 8.81 7.93
C PHE A 32 -9.17 8.80 9.45
N GLY A 33 -7.92 8.58 9.88
CA GLY A 33 -7.57 8.55 11.31
C GLY A 33 -7.91 7.27 12.06
N VAL A 34 -8.44 6.25 11.40
CA VAL A 34 -8.75 4.91 11.95
C VAL A 34 -7.57 4.35 12.76
N ASN A 35 -6.36 4.51 12.26
CA ASN A 35 -5.15 3.99 12.92
C ASN A 35 -4.94 4.55 14.34
N ALA A 36 -5.16 5.85 14.51
CA ALA A 36 -5.04 6.51 15.82
C ALA A 36 -6.23 6.15 16.73
N SER A 37 -7.44 6.09 16.14
CA SER A 37 -8.65 5.67 16.81
C SER A 37 -8.51 4.26 17.39
N TYR A 38 -8.05 3.32 16.57
CA TYR A 38 -7.90 1.93 16.98
C TYR A 38 -6.95 1.77 18.18
N VAL A 39 -5.76 2.34 18.11
CA VAL A 39 -4.76 2.25 19.19
C VAL A 39 -5.29 2.90 20.48
N LYS A 40 -6.01 4.03 20.37
CA LYS A 40 -6.54 4.79 21.51
C LYS A 40 -7.70 4.07 22.22
N PHE A 41 -8.64 3.52 21.46
CA PHE A 41 -9.89 2.99 22.03
C PHE A 41 -9.88 1.48 22.26
N TYR A 42 -8.98 0.73 21.61
CA TYR A 42 -8.86 -0.72 21.77
C TYR A 42 -8.75 -1.18 23.24
N PRO A 43 -7.99 -0.51 24.14
CA PRO A 43 -7.91 -0.93 25.54
C PRO A 43 -9.26 -0.95 26.26
N ASN A 44 -10.23 -0.14 25.84
CA ASN A 44 -11.55 -0.08 26.45
C ASN A 44 -12.41 -1.33 26.18
N PHE A 45 -12.01 -2.11 25.17
CA PHE A 45 -12.75 -3.30 24.73
C PHE A 45 -12.00 -4.61 25.02
N VAL A 46 -10.91 -4.55 25.83
CA VAL A 46 -10.03 -5.72 26.06
C VAL A 46 -10.77 -6.90 26.67
N ASP A 47 -11.74 -6.66 27.54
CA ASP A 47 -12.44 -7.69 28.30
C ASP A 47 -13.62 -8.31 27.54
N ASP A 48 -14.09 -7.68 26.46
CA ASP A 48 -15.22 -8.16 25.67
C ASP A 48 -14.83 -8.53 24.24
N LYS A 49 -14.79 -9.83 23.98
CA LYS A 49 -14.44 -10.40 22.66
C LYS A 49 -15.39 -9.97 21.54
N SER A 50 -16.67 -9.79 21.86
CA SER A 50 -17.69 -9.38 20.89
C SER A 50 -17.49 -7.94 20.47
N GLN A 51 -17.26 -7.05 21.43
CA GLN A 51 -17.02 -5.62 21.18
C GLN A 51 -15.71 -5.39 20.41
N LYS A 52 -14.65 -6.16 20.70
CA LYS A 52 -13.39 -6.10 19.90
C LYS A 52 -13.63 -6.40 18.44
N ASN A 53 -14.36 -7.48 18.14
CA ASN A 53 -14.62 -7.85 16.75
C ASN A 53 -15.52 -6.83 16.06
N GLN A 54 -16.54 -6.30 16.73
CA GLN A 54 -17.39 -5.26 16.19
C GLN A 54 -16.60 -3.97 15.92
N PHE A 55 -15.70 -3.59 16.82
CA PHE A 55 -14.84 -2.42 16.64
C PHE A 55 -13.90 -2.57 15.45
N PHE A 56 -13.27 -3.75 15.30
CA PHE A 56 -12.42 -4.03 14.13
C PHE A 56 -13.21 -3.97 12.82
N ILE A 57 -14.41 -4.58 12.78
CA ILE A 57 -15.26 -4.55 11.58
C ILE A 57 -15.72 -3.12 11.27
N TYR A 58 -16.04 -2.32 12.27
CA TYR A 58 -16.38 -0.92 12.10
C TYR A 58 -15.24 -0.13 11.45
N GLU A 59 -14.03 -0.24 11.99
CA GLU A 59 -12.85 0.46 11.46
C GLU A 59 -12.49 -0.02 10.04
N LEU A 60 -12.59 -1.31 9.76
CA LEU A 60 -12.44 -1.86 8.42
C LEU A 60 -13.47 -1.28 7.44
N THR A 61 -14.73 -1.18 7.88
CA THR A 61 -15.82 -0.60 7.07
C THR A 61 -15.53 0.87 6.74
N VAL A 62 -15.05 1.64 7.71
CA VAL A 62 -14.67 3.05 7.48
C VAL A 62 -13.57 3.16 6.43
N ILE A 63 -12.50 2.35 6.52
CA ILE A 63 -11.43 2.34 5.52
C ILE A 63 -11.98 1.98 4.13
N LEU A 64 -12.81 0.95 4.03
CA LEU A 64 -13.40 0.55 2.74
C LEU A 64 -14.27 1.65 2.14
N LEU A 65 -15.09 2.33 2.94
CA LEU A 65 -15.91 3.45 2.47
C LEU A 65 -15.04 4.62 2.01
N CYS A 66 -14.04 5.01 2.80
CA CYS A 66 -13.13 6.09 2.42
C CYS A 66 -12.32 5.72 1.16
N TYR A 67 -11.87 4.47 1.05
CA TYR A 67 -11.21 3.99 -0.16
C TYR A 67 -12.13 4.05 -1.38
N CYS A 68 -13.40 3.63 -1.25
CA CYS A 68 -14.38 3.71 -2.34
C CYS A 68 -14.61 5.16 -2.80
N VAL A 69 -14.65 6.10 -1.87
CA VAL A 69 -14.79 7.54 -2.20
C VAL A 69 -13.55 8.04 -2.96
N VAL A 70 -12.34 7.71 -2.47
CA VAL A 70 -11.08 8.08 -3.15
C VAL A 70 -10.98 7.41 -4.53
N PHE A 71 -11.33 6.12 -4.62
CA PHE A 71 -11.37 5.37 -5.87
C PHE A 71 -12.32 6.03 -6.88
N ALA A 72 -13.54 6.34 -6.47
CA ALA A 72 -14.52 7.00 -7.35
C ALA A 72 -14.03 8.38 -7.78
N PHE A 73 -13.48 9.17 -6.86
CA PHE A 73 -12.92 10.50 -7.16
C PHE A 73 -11.78 10.41 -8.19
N LEU A 74 -10.82 9.52 -7.98
CA LEU A 74 -9.67 9.36 -8.88
C LEU A 74 -10.09 8.88 -10.28
N ASN A 75 -11.12 8.03 -10.38
CA ASN A 75 -11.65 7.58 -11.67
C ASN A 75 -12.46 8.68 -12.37
N LEU A 76 -13.30 9.44 -11.65
CA LEU A 76 -14.10 10.50 -12.22
C LEU A 76 -13.24 11.65 -12.77
N PHE A 77 -12.18 11.99 -12.07
CA PHE A 77 -11.27 13.08 -12.44
C PHE A 77 -9.98 12.60 -13.10
N TYR A 78 -9.97 11.37 -13.61
CA TYR A 78 -8.79 10.75 -14.21
C TYR A 78 -8.11 11.63 -15.28
N GLU A 79 -8.89 12.11 -16.25
CA GLU A 79 -8.37 12.94 -17.35
C GLU A 79 -7.92 14.33 -16.88
N ASP A 80 -8.63 14.93 -15.94
CA ASP A 80 -8.25 16.22 -15.37
C ASP A 80 -6.92 16.11 -14.60
N ILE A 81 -6.80 15.08 -13.77
CA ILE A 81 -5.57 14.79 -13.01
C ILE A 81 -4.41 14.51 -13.97
N ARG A 82 -4.63 13.66 -14.98
CA ARG A 82 -3.64 13.37 -16.01
C ARG A 82 -3.18 14.61 -16.76
N GLY A 83 -4.09 15.56 -17.00
CA GLY A 83 -3.80 16.84 -17.66
C GLY A 83 -2.87 17.76 -16.87
N LEU A 84 -2.83 17.63 -15.52
CA LEU A 84 -1.94 18.41 -14.66
C LEU A 84 -0.48 17.93 -14.70
N PHE A 85 -0.24 16.71 -15.16
CA PHE A 85 1.10 16.13 -15.20
C PHE A 85 1.80 16.42 -16.53
N THR A 86 3.12 16.61 -16.44
CA THR A 86 3.98 16.76 -17.63
C THR A 86 4.03 15.45 -18.43
N GLU A 87 4.33 15.53 -19.72
CA GLU A 87 4.36 14.34 -20.61
C GLU A 87 5.21 13.19 -20.06
N LYS A 88 6.37 13.51 -19.45
CA LYS A 88 7.23 12.49 -18.83
C LYS A 88 6.57 11.78 -17.64
N SER A 89 5.74 12.48 -16.87
CA SER A 89 5.06 11.92 -15.72
C SER A 89 3.76 11.21 -16.08
N ARG A 90 3.24 11.41 -17.30
CA ARG A 90 2.03 10.72 -17.78
C ARG A 90 2.21 9.22 -17.93
N ILE A 91 3.44 8.75 -18.05
CA ILE A 91 3.76 7.30 -18.06
C ILE A 91 3.23 6.60 -16.80
N LEU A 92 3.15 7.30 -15.66
CA LEU A 92 2.57 6.77 -14.43
C LEU A 92 1.12 6.33 -14.58
N PHE A 93 0.35 7.00 -15.45
CA PHE A 93 -1.05 6.68 -15.67
C PHE A 93 -1.27 5.36 -16.41
N ASN A 94 -0.23 4.81 -17.06
CA ASN A 94 -0.28 3.46 -17.62
C ASN A 94 -0.34 2.38 -16.51
N TYR A 95 0.08 2.75 -15.30
CA TYR A 95 0.07 1.86 -14.12
C TYR A 95 -0.96 2.31 -13.06
N PHE A 96 -2.00 3.02 -13.52
CA PHE A 96 -3.02 3.56 -12.61
C PHE A 96 -3.76 2.47 -11.81
N ASP A 97 -4.08 1.35 -12.45
CA ASP A 97 -4.72 0.21 -11.79
C ASP A 97 -3.83 -0.40 -10.71
N VAL A 98 -2.53 -0.53 -11.01
CA VAL A 98 -1.53 -1.02 -10.05
C VAL A 98 -1.39 -0.05 -8.88
N PHE A 99 -1.40 1.25 -9.13
CA PHE A 99 -1.40 2.28 -8.10
C PHE A 99 -2.61 2.16 -7.17
N LEU A 100 -3.82 2.00 -7.72
CA LEU A 100 -5.04 1.81 -6.94
C LEU A 100 -4.97 0.54 -6.09
N LEU A 101 -4.45 -0.56 -6.64
CA LEU A 101 -4.27 -1.81 -5.90
C LEU A 101 -3.25 -1.65 -4.75
N ILE A 102 -2.12 -0.99 -5.00
CA ILE A 102 -1.12 -0.69 -3.95
C ILE A 102 -1.75 0.16 -2.85
N LEU A 103 -2.49 1.21 -3.21
CA LEU A 103 -3.18 2.08 -2.26
C LEU A 103 -4.17 1.29 -1.39
N PHE A 104 -4.95 0.39 -1.99
CA PHE A 104 -5.87 -0.49 -1.28
C PHE A 104 -5.14 -1.37 -0.26
N CYS A 105 -4.11 -2.09 -0.72
CA CYS A 105 -3.32 -2.97 0.12
C CYS A 105 -2.65 -2.21 1.28
N LEU A 106 -2.06 -1.05 1.01
CA LEU A 106 -1.44 -0.22 2.03
C LEU A 106 -2.48 0.30 3.05
N SER A 107 -3.66 0.71 2.60
CA SER A 107 -4.72 1.20 3.50
C SER A 107 -5.20 0.12 4.46
N ILE A 108 -5.36 -1.11 4.00
CA ILE A 108 -5.72 -2.25 4.86
C ILE A 108 -4.55 -2.65 5.77
N SER A 109 -3.31 -2.68 5.24
CA SER A 109 -2.12 -3.00 6.04
C SER A 109 -1.99 -2.09 7.25
N THR A 110 -2.29 -0.80 7.12
CA THR A 110 -2.22 0.16 8.23
C THR A 110 -3.22 -0.15 9.35
N LEU A 111 -4.40 -0.73 9.03
CA LEU A 111 -5.34 -1.21 10.04
C LEU A 111 -4.77 -2.41 10.81
N PHE A 112 -4.22 -3.40 10.09
CA PHE A 112 -3.57 -4.55 10.73
C PHE A 112 -2.37 -4.13 11.60
N GLU A 113 -1.57 -3.18 11.14
CA GLU A 113 -0.50 -2.59 11.95
C GLU A 113 -1.03 -1.97 13.23
N SER A 114 -2.13 -1.23 13.18
CA SER A 114 -2.76 -0.60 14.33
C SER A 114 -3.33 -1.64 15.30
N PHE A 115 -3.90 -2.72 14.77
CA PHE A 115 -4.37 -3.86 15.54
C PHE A 115 -3.22 -4.54 16.30
N LEU A 116 -2.11 -4.84 15.63
CA LEU A 116 -0.93 -5.45 16.26
C LEU A 116 -0.26 -4.51 17.28
N ARG A 117 -0.18 -3.21 16.98
CA ARG A 117 0.30 -2.20 17.94
C ARG A 117 -0.54 -2.14 19.19
N ALA A 118 -1.86 -2.17 19.05
CA ALA A 118 -2.77 -2.14 20.18
C ALA A 118 -2.62 -3.38 21.10
N ARG A 119 -2.12 -4.49 20.55
CA ARG A 119 -1.81 -5.72 21.28
C ARG A 119 -0.35 -5.81 21.76
N TYR A 120 0.43 -4.75 21.58
CA TYR A 120 1.88 -4.72 21.87
C TYR A 120 2.72 -5.72 21.05
N ASP A 121 2.20 -6.23 19.95
CA ASP A 121 2.90 -7.18 19.06
C ASP A 121 3.46 -6.44 17.83
N THR A 122 4.43 -5.55 18.09
CA THR A 122 5.07 -4.75 17.04
C THR A 122 6.13 -5.51 16.25
N VAL A 123 6.58 -6.67 16.76
CA VAL A 123 7.62 -7.49 16.12
C VAL A 123 7.11 -8.04 14.79
N VAL A 124 5.89 -8.60 14.78
CA VAL A 124 5.26 -9.15 13.57
C VAL A 124 5.16 -8.08 12.48
N THR A 125 4.67 -6.90 12.82
CA THR A 125 4.53 -5.78 11.88
C THR A 125 5.87 -5.38 11.26
N ASN A 126 6.92 -5.27 12.08
CA ASN A 126 8.25 -4.89 11.60
C ASN A 126 8.88 -5.98 10.72
N VAL A 127 8.64 -7.26 11.01
CA VAL A 127 9.13 -8.37 10.18
C VAL A 127 8.39 -8.39 8.84
N VAL A 128 7.07 -8.29 8.83
CA VAL A 128 6.27 -8.33 7.61
C VAL A 128 6.60 -7.14 6.71
N ASN A 129 6.43 -5.93 7.19
CA ASN A 129 6.59 -4.72 6.38
C ASN A 129 8.06 -4.33 6.17
N GLY A 130 8.94 -4.60 7.15
CA GLY A 130 10.34 -4.23 7.08
C GLY A 130 11.22 -5.23 6.34
N VAL A 131 11.00 -6.53 6.55
CA VAL A 131 11.89 -7.59 6.05
C VAL A 131 11.26 -8.32 4.86
N SER A 132 10.04 -8.85 4.99
CA SER A 132 9.41 -9.66 3.95
C SER A 132 9.23 -8.88 2.64
N ASN A 133 8.71 -7.65 2.70
CA ASN A 133 8.53 -6.84 1.50
C ASN A 133 9.87 -6.52 0.82
N ARG A 134 10.94 -6.30 1.58
CA ARG A 134 12.27 -6.04 1.01
C ARG A 134 12.86 -7.28 0.36
N ILE A 135 12.71 -8.46 0.96
CA ILE A 135 13.18 -9.72 0.39
C ILE A 135 12.42 -10.02 -0.91
N LEU A 136 11.09 -9.92 -0.90
CA LEU A 136 10.28 -10.17 -2.07
C LEU A 136 10.59 -9.18 -3.21
N THR A 137 10.77 -7.90 -2.89
CA THR A 137 11.20 -6.88 -3.88
C THR A 137 12.60 -7.20 -4.43
N ALA A 138 13.54 -7.67 -3.60
CA ALA A 138 14.86 -8.07 -4.07
C ALA A 138 14.79 -9.30 -4.98
N LEU A 139 13.95 -10.28 -4.67
CA LEU A 139 13.73 -11.46 -5.51
C LEU A 139 13.14 -11.09 -6.87
N THR A 140 12.12 -10.23 -6.91
CA THR A 140 11.55 -9.75 -8.19
C THR A 140 12.56 -8.95 -9.00
N LEU A 141 13.44 -8.18 -8.34
CA LEU A 141 14.52 -7.47 -9.00
C LEU A 141 15.56 -8.43 -9.63
N ILE A 142 15.89 -9.51 -8.95
CA ILE A 142 16.78 -10.56 -9.50
C ILE A 142 16.13 -11.22 -10.72
N LEU A 143 14.83 -11.54 -10.66
CA LEU A 143 14.11 -12.10 -11.81
C LEU A 143 14.10 -11.14 -13.01
N PHE A 144 13.94 -9.85 -12.77
CA PHE A 144 14.05 -8.81 -13.79
C PHE A 144 15.47 -8.73 -14.38
N SER A 145 16.50 -8.77 -13.54
CA SER A 145 17.91 -8.77 -13.95
C SER A 145 18.26 -9.96 -14.85
N LEU A 146 17.68 -11.11 -14.59
CA LEU A 146 17.84 -12.33 -15.40
C LEU A 146 17.01 -12.29 -16.71
N SER A 147 16.33 -11.18 -16.98
CA SER A 147 15.43 -11.00 -18.14
C SER A 147 14.29 -12.05 -18.20
N LEU A 148 13.92 -12.61 -17.05
CA LEU A 148 12.81 -13.56 -16.94
C LEU A 148 11.45 -12.87 -16.87
N ILE A 149 11.42 -11.60 -16.50
CA ILE A 149 10.21 -10.78 -16.40
C ILE A 149 10.45 -9.42 -17.09
N SER A 150 9.38 -8.87 -17.67
CA SER A 150 9.38 -7.51 -18.23
C SER A 150 9.23 -6.45 -17.11
N PHE A 151 9.45 -5.18 -17.47
CA PHE A 151 9.27 -4.08 -16.50
C PHE A 151 7.80 -3.94 -16.05
N ASP A 152 6.86 -4.17 -16.95
CA ASP A 152 5.43 -4.13 -16.64
C ASP A 152 5.05 -5.24 -15.65
N GLU A 153 5.58 -6.44 -15.83
CA GLU A 153 5.41 -7.54 -14.88
C GLU A 153 6.06 -7.23 -13.53
N PHE A 154 7.26 -6.62 -13.54
CA PHE A 154 7.92 -6.19 -12.31
C PHE A 154 7.06 -5.22 -11.49
N ILE A 155 6.41 -4.24 -12.14
CA ILE A 155 5.48 -3.31 -11.47
C ILE A 155 4.26 -4.06 -10.92
N ASN A 156 3.68 -4.98 -11.69
CA ASN A 156 2.56 -5.79 -11.23
C ASN A 156 2.94 -6.65 -10.00
N TYR A 157 4.13 -7.22 -9.99
CA TYR A 157 4.63 -7.96 -8.83
C TYR A 157 4.80 -7.09 -7.58
N GLN A 158 5.09 -5.78 -7.73
CA GLN A 158 5.09 -4.89 -6.57
C GLN A 158 3.70 -4.86 -5.89
N ALA A 159 2.61 -4.77 -6.66
CA ALA A 159 1.26 -4.83 -6.09
C ALA A 159 0.98 -6.17 -5.39
N VAL A 160 1.43 -7.28 -5.98
CA VAL A 160 1.31 -8.62 -5.37
C VAL A 160 2.10 -8.70 -4.06
N ILE A 161 3.28 -8.11 -3.97
CA ILE A 161 4.10 -8.07 -2.75
C ILE A 161 3.36 -7.34 -1.62
N TYR A 162 2.75 -6.18 -1.93
CA TYR A 162 1.93 -5.46 -0.94
C TYR A 162 0.67 -6.23 -0.56
N ALA A 163 0.04 -6.94 -1.50
CA ALA A 163 -1.08 -7.82 -1.21
C ALA A 163 -0.67 -9.01 -0.33
N PHE A 164 0.50 -9.60 -0.58
CA PHE A 164 1.02 -10.70 0.23
C PHE A 164 1.26 -10.30 1.69
N GLY A 165 1.69 -9.06 1.92
CA GLY A 165 1.83 -8.50 3.27
C GLY A 165 0.53 -8.48 4.09
N LEU A 166 -0.65 -8.62 3.46
CA LEU A 166 -1.95 -8.73 4.15
C LEU A 166 -2.24 -10.14 4.68
N PHE A 167 -1.56 -11.17 4.17
CA PHE A 167 -1.82 -12.58 4.52
C PHE A 167 -0.89 -13.13 5.60
N ILE A 168 0.09 -12.37 6.02
CA ILE A 168 1.04 -12.72 7.10
C ILE A 168 0.68 -11.98 8.38
#